data_80e94c5fea49394f0046e9e7230bd6ff
#
_entry.id   80e94c5fea49394f0046e9e7230bd6ff
#
_cell.length_a   1.000
_cell.length_b   1.000
_cell.length_c   1.000
_cell.angle_alpha   90.00
_cell.angle_beta   90.00
_cell.angle_gamma   90.00
#
_symmetry.space_group_name_H-M   'P 1'
#
loop_
_entity.id
_entity.type
_entity.pdbx_description
1 polymer ?
#
loop_
_entity_poly.entity_id
_entity_poly.type
_entity_poly.pdbx_seq_one_letter_code
_entity_poly.pdbx_strand_id
1 'polypeptide(L)'
;YLMISTGSVYLEGKVDFFNRCPYNESDVDWRSLEYNYPQGQDPYAVGKRHCEKWLLDNSQMPYTIIRIPAVMGWDDPTGRMWWWVQRALDGGRVVIPAESRGAFRTLYSADAAVNFIRILDAPNTVKQTYYIAMPEIITMERWANLVWRAAGHQCQISYVPSEVIRRREPLKSYSPPLSRPVSNIHDLSKAEQAFGIESTPVEQWVRTTVDWYRENRPSESSVGYAAREDEVALAAQWEEGLGKLSADF
;
A
#
# COMPACT_ATOMS: atom_id res chain seq x y z
N TYR A 1 23.91 10.85 4.18
CA TYR A 1 22.60 10.76 4.83
C TYR A 1 21.59 10.10 3.90
N LEU A 2 20.90 9.06 4.37
CA LEU A 2 19.82 8.41 3.64
C LEU A 2 18.47 8.85 4.21
N MET A 3 17.69 9.56 3.40
CA MET A 3 16.34 9.98 3.80
C MET A 3 15.30 8.99 3.28
N ILE A 4 14.59 8.35 4.18
CA ILE A 4 13.44 7.53 3.82
C ILE A 4 12.21 8.43 3.68
N SER A 5 11.78 8.61 2.44
CA SER A 5 10.57 9.33 2.05
C SER A 5 9.44 8.36 1.70
N THR A 6 8.42 8.80 1.01
CA THR A 6 7.20 8.03 0.75
C THR A 6 6.67 8.24 -0.66
N GLY A 7 5.99 7.23 -1.21
CA GLY A 7 5.19 7.37 -2.42
C GLY A 7 4.00 8.33 -2.27
N SER A 8 3.59 8.64 -1.04
CA SER A 8 2.50 9.60 -0.80
C SER A 8 2.85 11.03 -1.24
N VAL A 9 4.14 11.35 -1.44
CA VAL A 9 4.55 12.67 -1.96
C VAL A 9 3.96 12.95 -3.36
N TYR A 10 3.66 11.94 -4.14
CA TYR A 10 3.04 12.09 -5.46
C TYR A 10 1.55 12.41 -5.38
N LEU A 11 0.86 12.01 -4.32
CA LEU A 11 -0.59 12.16 -4.15
C LEU A 11 -1.00 13.61 -3.85
N GLU A 12 -0.09 14.40 -3.32
CA GLU A 12 -0.34 15.75 -2.83
C GLU A 12 -0.05 16.86 -3.85
N GLY A 13 0.39 16.50 -5.04
CA GLY A 13 0.69 17.44 -6.10
C GLY A 13 -0.46 17.62 -7.10
N LYS A 14 -0.29 18.56 -7.99
CA LYS A 14 -1.11 18.74 -9.21
C LYS A 14 -0.84 17.64 -10.24
N VAL A 15 -0.43 16.45 -9.79
CA VAL A 15 -0.16 15.31 -10.66
C VAL A 15 -1.47 14.73 -11.11
N ASP A 16 -1.67 14.68 -12.40
CA ASP A 16 -2.82 14.05 -13.01
C ASP A 16 -2.70 12.51 -12.85
N PHE A 17 -3.34 12.00 -11.81
CA PHE A 17 -3.33 10.58 -11.48
C PHE A 17 -3.78 9.65 -12.60
N PHE A 18 -4.63 10.14 -13.48
CA PHE A 18 -5.20 9.30 -14.54
C PHE A 18 -4.28 9.19 -15.76
N ASN A 19 -3.41 10.18 -15.99
CA ASN A 19 -2.67 10.30 -17.25
C ASN A 19 -1.16 10.02 -17.14
N ARG A 20 -0.58 9.86 -15.93
CA ARG A 20 0.87 9.77 -15.73
C ARG A 20 1.37 8.52 -15.03
N CYS A 21 0.54 7.50 -14.85
CA CYS A 21 1.00 6.23 -14.30
C CYS A 21 1.75 5.42 -15.40
N PRO A 22 2.95 4.88 -15.16
CA PRO A 22 3.69 4.93 -13.91
C PRO A 22 4.36 6.27 -13.63
N TYR A 23 4.40 6.68 -12.35
CA TYR A 23 5.08 7.88 -11.90
C TYR A 23 6.58 7.66 -11.81
N ASN A 24 7.36 8.68 -12.12
CA ASN A 24 8.80 8.69 -11.91
C ASN A 24 9.23 9.80 -10.93
N GLU A 25 10.50 9.83 -10.56
CA GLU A 25 10.98 10.76 -9.53
C GLU A 25 10.84 12.23 -9.92
N SER A 26 10.81 12.54 -11.22
CA SER A 26 10.69 13.93 -11.72
C SER A 26 9.26 14.45 -11.76
N ASP A 27 8.25 13.62 -11.52
CA ASP A 27 6.84 14.02 -11.54
C ASP A 27 6.43 14.86 -10.31
N VAL A 28 7.30 14.99 -9.33
CA VAL A 28 7.09 15.86 -8.17
C VAL A 28 7.94 17.11 -8.33
N ASP A 29 7.28 18.24 -8.56
CA ASP A 29 7.97 19.55 -8.66
C ASP A 29 8.13 20.19 -7.28
N TRP A 30 9.34 20.10 -6.75
CA TRP A 30 9.73 20.72 -5.48
C TRP A 30 9.75 22.25 -5.52
N ARG A 31 9.95 22.83 -6.70
CA ARG A 31 10.12 24.28 -6.87
C ARG A 31 8.80 25.01 -6.70
N SER A 32 7.69 24.36 -7.04
CA SER A 32 6.35 24.89 -6.87
C SER A 32 5.76 24.66 -5.49
N LEU A 33 6.50 23.99 -4.57
CA LEU A 33 6.00 23.69 -3.24
C LEU A 33 6.05 24.96 -2.35
N GLU A 34 4.88 25.47 -2.02
CA GLU A 34 4.75 26.45 -0.94
C GLU A 34 4.79 25.72 0.41
N TYR A 35 5.47 26.30 1.41
CA TYR A 35 5.55 25.73 2.77
C TYR A 35 4.23 25.88 3.56
N ASN A 36 3.18 26.36 2.94
CA ASN A 36 1.84 26.43 3.54
C ASN A 36 1.11 25.11 3.34
N TYR A 37 0.51 24.61 4.42
CA TYR A 37 -0.35 23.42 4.38
C TYR A 37 -1.73 23.82 3.82
N PRO A 38 -2.06 23.51 2.57
CA PRO A 38 -3.43 23.68 2.09
C PRO A 38 -4.37 22.81 2.93
N GLN A 39 -5.55 23.35 3.26
CA GLN A 39 -6.55 22.57 3.98
C GLN A 39 -6.92 21.30 3.19
N GLY A 40 -7.02 20.17 3.89
CA GLY A 40 -7.43 18.90 3.31
C GLY A 40 -6.31 18.02 2.73
N GLN A 41 -5.04 18.46 2.77
CA GLN A 41 -3.91 17.59 2.41
C GLN A 41 -3.50 16.69 3.58
N ASP A 42 -3.00 15.49 3.26
CA ASP A 42 -2.42 14.59 4.27
C ASP A 42 -1.16 15.21 4.88
N PRO A 43 -1.17 15.55 6.19
CA PRO A 43 -0.03 16.18 6.86
C PRO A 43 1.27 15.38 6.75
N TYR A 44 1.17 14.04 6.69
CA TYR A 44 2.32 13.17 6.53
C TYR A 44 3.00 13.35 5.17
N ALA A 45 2.22 13.34 4.09
CA ALA A 45 2.74 13.52 2.73
C ALA A 45 3.35 14.91 2.56
N VAL A 46 2.67 15.94 3.04
CA VAL A 46 3.15 17.33 3.04
C VAL A 46 4.45 17.44 3.84
N GLY A 47 4.50 16.89 5.04
CA GLY A 47 5.71 16.90 5.88
C GLY A 47 6.90 16.23 5.20
N LYS A 48 6.69 15.08 4.53
CA LYS A 48 7.76 14.41 3.78
C LYS A 48 8.26 15.23 2.61
N ARG A 49 7.39 15.93 1.87
CA ARG A 49 7.79 16.87 0.80
C ARG A 49 8.63 18.01 1.34
N HIS A 50 8.25 18.61 2.46
CA HIS A 50 9.04 19.67 3.10
C HIS A 50 10.43 19.16 3.49
N CYS A 51 10.55 17.95 4.03
CA CYS A 51 11.85 17.35 4.34
C CYS A 51 12.71 17.17 3.08
N GLU A 52 12.13 16.63 1.99
CA GLU A 52 12.84 16.47 0.72
C GLU A 52 13.29 17.83 0.17
N LYS A 53 12.38 18.83 0.13
CA LYS A 53 12.70 20.17 -0.34
C LYS A 53 13.80 20.81 0.49
N TRP A 54 13.73 20.68 1.82
CA TRP A 54 14.75 21.25 2.71
C TRP A 54 16.14 20.69 2.40
N LEU A 55 16.25 19.36 2.18
CA LEU A 55 17.51 18.73 1.78
C LEU A 55 18.04 19.28 0.45
N LEU A 56 17.16 19.45 -0.53
CA LEU A 56 17.53 19.98 -1.84
C LEU A 56 18.05 21.41 -1.76
N ASP A 57 17.41 22.26 -0.95
CA ASP A 57 17.70 23.69 -0.89
C ASP A 57 18.90 24.01 0.04
N ASN A 58 19.08 23.23 1.11
CA ASN A 58 19.93 23.63 2.23
C ASN A 58 21.08 22.68 2.56
N SER A 59 21.03 21.41 2.12
CA SER A 59 22.01 20.43 2.61
C SER A 59 23.37 20.58 1.96
N GLN A 60 24.39 20.80 2.80
CA GLN A 60 25.81 20.67 2.44
C GLN A 60 26.31 19.23 2.58
N MET A 61 25.58 18.37 3.27
CA MET A 61 25.93 16.96 3.44
C MET A 61 25.62 16.15 2.16
N PRO A 62 26.37 15.08 1.90
CA PRO A 62 25.93 14.06 0.97
C PRO A 62 24.61 13.43 1.45
N TYR A 63 23.59 13.41 0.60
CA TYR A 63 22.32 12.76 0.90
C TYR A 63 21.80 11.98 -0.31
N THR A 64 20.94 11.00 -0.03
CA THR A 64 20.13 10.30 -1.02
C THR A 64 18.70 10.20 -0.48
N ILE A 65 17.72 10.46 -1.32
CA ILE A 65 16.30 10.35 -0.97
C ILE A 65 15.77 9.05 -1.56
N ILE A 66 15.10 8.25 -0.73
CA ILE A 66 14.42 7.03 -1.17
C ILE A 66 12.93 7.18 -0.88
N ARG A 67 12.12 7.16 -1.93
CA ARG A 67 10.67 7.07 -1.84
C ARG A 67 10.26 5.62 -1.88
N ILE A 68 9.38 5.22 -0.98
CA ILE A 68 8.90 3.85 -0.85
C ILE A 68 7.36 3.83 -0.75
N PRO A 69 6.72 2.75 -1.21
CA PRO A 69 5.28 2.52 -0.97
C PRO A 69 5.02 2.08 0.47
N ALA A 70 3.83 1.53 0.72
CA ALA A 70 3.56 0.82 1.95
C ALA A 70 4.55 -0.32 2.13
N VAL A 71 5.30 -0.30 3.23
CA VAL A 71 6.17 -1.42 3.64
C VAL A 71 5.29 -2.43 4.36
N MET A 72 5.41 -3.69 3.97
CA MET A 72 4.62 -4.81 4.45
C MET A 72 5.55 -5.95 4.88
N GLY A 73 5.11 -6.73 5.86
CA GLY A 73 5.90 -7.89 6.34
C GLY A 73 5.42 -8.37 7.69
N TRP A 74 6.23 -9.23 8.32
CA TRP A 74 5.98 -9.63 9.71
C TRP A 74 6.19 -8.45 10.65
N ASP A 75 5.50 -8.49 11.78
CA ASP A 75 5.57 -7.46 12.82
C ASP A 75 5.36 -6.03 12.29
N ASP A 76 4.44 -5.88 11.33
CA ASP A 76 4.10 -4.58 10.75
C ASP A 76 3.45 -3.67 11.82
N PRO A 77 4.16 -2.62 12.31
CA PRO A 77 3.65 -1.75 13.37
C PRO A 77 2.44 -0.92 12.96
N THR A 78 2.14 -0.87 11.66
CA THR A 78 0.96 -0.17 11.14
C THR A 78 -0.30 -1.02 11.20
N GLY A 79 -0.15 -2.32 11.48
CA GLY A 79 -1.24 -3.30 11.52
C GLY A 79 -1.89 -3.59 10.16
N ARG A 80 -1.36 -3.06 9.05
CA ARG A 80 -1.92 -3.29 7.71
C ARG A 80 -1.86 -4.76 7.33
N MET A 81 -0.71 -5.40 7.57
CA MET A 81 -0.57 -6.82 7.24
C MET A 81 -1.43 -7.68 8.16
N TRP A 82 -1.47 -7.39 9.46
CA TRP A 82 -2.34 -8.10 10.39
C TRP A 82 -3.82 -7.99 10.05
N TRP A 83 -4.27 -6.85 9.52
CA TRP A 83 -5.65 -6.67 9.06
C TRP A 83 -6.06 -7.74 8.02
N TRP A 84 -5.19 -7.99 7.05
CA TRP A 84 -5.41 -8.99 6.00
C TRP A 84 -5.27 -10.41 6.51
N VAL A 85 -4.20 -10.67 7.27
CA VAL A 85 -3.88 -12.01 7.78
C VAL A 85 -4.96 -12.50 8.74
N GLN A 86 -5.43 -11.66 9.67
CA GLN A 86 -6.46 -12.06 10.63
C GLN A 86 -7.75 -12.51 9.93
N ARG A 87 -8.18 -11.79 8.90
CA ARG A 87 -9.35 -12.14 8.08
C ARG A 87 -9.13 -13.38 7.22
N ALA A 88 -7.94 -13.55 6.71
CA ALA A 88 -7.59 -14.75 5.95
C ALA A 88 -7.55 -16.00 6.84
N LEU A 89 -7.07 -15.88 8.08
CA LEU A 89 -7.02 -16.99 9.05
C LEU A 89 -8.41 -17.42 9.57
N ASP A 90 -9.40 -16.53 9.57
CA ASP A 90 -10.78 -16.91 9.89
C ASP A 90 -11.50 -17.60 8.71
N GLY A 91 -10.92 -17.53 7.50
CA GLY A 91 -11.44 -18.17 6.29
C GLY A 91 -12.71 -17.55 5.72
N GLY A 92 -13.22 -16.49 6.34
CA GLY A 92 -14.44 -15.81 5.90
C GLY A 92 -14.29 -14.98 4.63
N ARG A 93 -15.42 -14.51 4.11
CA ARG A 93 -15.45 -13.57 2.98
C ARG A 93 -14.80 -12.25 3.37
N VAL A 94 -14.26 -11.54 2.36
CA VAL A 94 -13.77 -10.16 2.53
C VAL A 94 -14.56 -9.21 1.65
N VAL A 95 -14.95 -8.07 2.22
CA VAL A 95 -15.56 -6.97 1.48
C VAL A 95 -14.45 -6.07 0.93
N ILE A 96 -14.50 -5.79 -0.35
CA ILE A 96 -13.64 -4.79 -1.01
C ILE A 96 -14.55 -3.72 -1.58
N PRO A 97 -14.29 -2.43 -1.29
CA PRO A 97 -15.04 -1.35 -1.94
C PRO A 97 -14.98 -1.48 -3.46
N ALA A 98 -16.13 -1.43 -4.12
CA ALA A 98 -16.23 -1.65 -5.56
C ALA A 98 -15.41 -0.67 -6.39
N GLU A 99 -15.12 0.50 -5.82
CA GLU A 99 -14.27 1.53 -6.40
C GLU A 99 -12.77 1.23 -6.30
N SER A 100 -12.35 0.26 -5.47
CA SER A 100 -10.95 -0.07 -5.20
C SER A 100 -10.34 -0.92 -6.32
N ARG A 101 -10.26 -0.35 -7.50
CA ARG A 101 -9.76 -1.01 -8.72
C ARG A 101 -8.34 -0.63 -9.10
N GLY A 102 -7.71 0.24 -8.31
CA GLY A 102 -6.33 0.66 -8.55
C GLY A 102 -5.34 -0.49 -8.32
N ALA A 103 -4.39 -0.62 -9.24
CA ALA A 103 -3.23 -1.48 -9.07
C ALA A 103 -2.13 -0.76 -8.29
N PHE A 104 -1.29 -1.51 -7.59
CA PHE A 104 -0.27 -0.95 -6.71
C PHE A 104 0.97 -1.84 -6.62
N ARG A 105 2.02 -1.28 -6.04
CA ARG A 105 3.21 -1.98 -5.58
C ARG A 105 3.31 -1.80 -4.07
N THR A 106 3.94 -2.78 -3.39
CA THR A 106 4.36 -2.68 -1.99
C THR A 106 5.87 -2.89 -1.91
N LEU A 107 6.42 -2.84 -0.71
CA LEU A 107 7.80 -3.20 -0.46
C LEU A 107 7.85 -4.15 0.74
N TYR A 108 8.47 -5.32 0.57
CA TYR A 108 8.69 -6.23 1.68
C TYR A 108 9.73 -5.66 2.63
N SER A 109 9.51 -5.76 3.95
CA SER A 109 10.37 -5.13 4.95
C SER A 109 11.82 -5.62 4.92
N ALA A 110 12.04 -6.91 4.67
CA ALA A 110 13.39 -7.45 4.53
C ALA A 110 14.09 -6.94 3.27
N ASP A 111 13.37 -6.85 2.14
CA ASP A 111 13.91 -6.30 0.90
C ASP A 111 14.22 -4.81 1.05
N ALA A 112 13.41 -4.07 1.82
CA ALA A 112 13.68 -2.65 2.12
C ALA A 112 15.06 -2.50 2.78
N ALA A 113 15.36 -3.31 3.80
CA ALA A 113 16.64 -3.27 4.50
C ALA A 113 17.82 -3.57 3.57
N VAL A 114 17.70 -4.59 2.72
CA VAL A 114 18.74 -4.95 1.75
C VAL A 114 18.97 -3.81 0.75
N ASN A 115 17.90 -3.26 0.19
CA ASN A 115 18.02 -2.16 -0.77
C ASN A 115 18.60 -0.89 -0.17
N PHE A 116 18.33 -0.60 1.12
CA PHE A 116 18.93 0.55 1.80
C PHE A 116 20.46 0.39 1.94
N ILE A 117 20.94 -0.82 2.19
CA ILE A 117 22.39 -1.11 2.21
C ILE A 117 22.97 -0.97 0.79
N ARG A 118 22.35 -1.57 -0.23
CA ARG A 118 22.81 -1.45 -1.63
C ARG A 118 22.96 0.00 -2.07
N ILE A 119 22.04 0.88 -1.72
CA ILE A 119 22.10 2.31 -2.07
C ILE A 119 23.28 3.00 -1.39
N LEU A 120 23.59 2.64 -0.14
CA LEU A 120 24.74 3.23 0.57
C LEU A 120 26.06 2.83 -0.06
N ASP A 121 26.14 1.63 -0.64
CA ASP A 121 27.35 1.09 -1.28
C ASP A 121 27.45 1.47 -2.78
N ALA A 122 26.33 1.92 -3.39
CA ALA A 122 26.29 2.22 -4.80
C ALA A 122 26.98 3.56 -5.14
N PRO A 123 27.82 3.63 -6.19
CA PRO A 123 28.41 4.88 -6.62
C PRO A 123 27.36 5.82 -7.22
N ASN A 124 27.61 7.12 -7.13
CA ASN A 124 26.82 8.18 -7.79
C ASN A 124 25.35 8.31 -7.33
N THR A 125 25.01 7.80 -6.15
CA THR A 125 23.66 7.97 -5.56
C THR A 125 23.50 9.28 -4.79
N VAL A 126 24.59 9.98 -4.52
CA VAL A 126 24.60 11.23 -3.77
C VAL A 126 23.81 12.33 -4.50
N LYS A 127 22.96 13.04 -3.77
CA LYS A 127 22.05 14.08 -4.27
C LYS A 127 21.05 13.57 -5.33
N GLN A 128 20.72 12.29 -5.25
CA GLN A 128 19.72 11.66 -6.10
C GLN A 128 18.48 11.26 -5.30
N THR A 129 17.36 11.14 -6.00
CA THR A 129 16.11 10.57 -5.50
C THR A 129 15.79 9.30 -6.26
N TYR A 130 15.41 8.24 -5.55
CA TYR A 130 15.01 6.96 -6.13
C TYR A 130 13.68 6.49 -5.55
N TYR A 131 12.93 5.75 -6.38
CA TYR A 131 11.77 5.01 -5.91
C TYR A 131 12.10 3.51 -5.85
N ILE A 132 11.78 2.87 -4.71
CA ILE A 132 12.02 1.43 -4.50
C ILE A 132 10.71 0.76 -4.14
N ALA A 133 10.39 -0.33 -4.82
CA ALA A 133 9.25 -1.19 -4.56
C ALA A 133 9.51 -2.57 -5.13
N MET A 134 8.65 -3.54 -4.82
CA MET A 134 8.65 -4.82 -5.53
C MET A 134 8.35 -4.60 -7.02
N PRO A 135 8.96 -5.38 -7.93
CA PRO A 135 8.72 -5.28 -9.38
C PRO A 135 7.29 -5.64 -9.79
N GLU A 136 6.62 -6.52 -9.04
CA GLU A 136 5.26 -6.96 -9.36
C GLU A 136 4.24 -5.84 -9.15
N ILE A 137 3.32 -5.75 -10.10
CA ILE A 137 2.12 -4.91 -10.01
C ILE A 137 0.96 -5.82 -9.64
N ILE A 138 0.25 -5.48 -8.58
CA ILE A 138 -0.85 -6.30 -8.07
C ILE A 138 -2.14 -5.49 -7.93
N THR A 139 -3.27 -6.17 -8.11
CA THR A 139 -4.61 -5.67 -7.82
C THR A 139 -5.04 -6.10 -6.42
N MET A 140 -6.09 -5.46 -5.89
CA MET A 140 -6.69 -5.88 -4.62
C MET A 140 -7.15 -7.33 -4.62
N GLU A 141 -7.70 -7.78 -5.76
CA GLU A 141 -8.11 -9.18 -5.93
C GLU A 141 -6.94 -10.14 -5.82
N ARG A 142 -5.85 -9.87 -6.56
CA ARG A 142 -4.64 -10.70 -6.49
C ARG A 142 -4.05 -10.69 -5.09
N TRP A 143 -4.02 -9.52 -4.43
CA TRP A 143 -3.54 -9.39 -3.06
C TRP A 143 -4.34 -10.24 -2.08
N ALA A 144 -5.65 -10.11 -2.06
CA ALA A 144 -6.51 -10.89 -1.19
C ALA A 144 -6.34 -12.41 -1.45
N ASN A 145 -6.33 -12.83 -2.72
CA ASN A 145 -6.11 -14.24 -3.08
C ASN A 145 -4.74 -14.77 -2.59
N LEU A 146 -3.68 -13.97 -2.66
CA LEU A 146 -2.36 -14.36 -2.15
C LEU A 146 -2.39 -14.62 -0.64
N VAL A 147 -2.99 -13.70 0.13
CA VAL A 147 -3.03 -13.82 1.60
C VAL A 147 -3.91 -15.00 2.03
N TRP A 148 -5.11 -15.18 1.43
CA TRP A 148 -5.99 -16.30 1.72
C TRP A 148 -5.37 -17.66 1.36
N ARG A 149 -4.74 -17.76 0.20
CA ARG A 149 -4.02 -18.98 -0.20
C ARG A 149 -2.90 -19.32 0.78
N ALA A 150 -2.12 -18.31 1.22
CA ALA A 150 -1.10 -18.51 2.23
C ALA A 150 -1.68 -18.94 3.59
N ALA A 151 -2.90 -18.48 3.92
CA ALA A 151 -3.64 -18.93 5.10
C ALA A 151 -4.28 -20.34 4.95
N GLY A 152 -4.22 -20.96 3.77
CA GLY A 152 -4.79 -22.27 3.51
C GLY A 152 -6.27 -22.24 3.12
N HIS A 153 -6.79 -21.07 2.74
CA HIS A 153 -8.18 -20.87 2.36
C HIS A 153 -8.33 -20.37 0.91
N GLN A 154 -9.52 -20.52 0.36
CA GLN A 154 -9.92 -19.88 -0.89
C GLN A 154 -10.55 -18.52 -0.55
N CYS A 155 -10.04 -17.45 -1.16
CA CYS A 155 -10.59 -16.12 -0.96
C CYS A 155 -11.96 -15.98 -1.64
N GLN A 156 -12.95 -15.50 -0.89
CA GLN A 156 -14.24 -15.10 -1.41
C GLN A 156 -14.38 -13.58 -1.24
N ILE A 157 -14.31 -12.86 -2.36
CA ILE A 157 -14.36 -11.40 -2.39
C ILE A 157 -15.76 -10.95 -2.77
N SER A 158 -16.33 -10.03 -1.99
CA SER A 158 -17.55 -9.31 -2.35
C SER A 158 -17.22 -7.84 -2.62
N TYR A 159 -17.43 -7.40 -3.84
CA TYR A 159 -17.24 -6.00 -4.23
C TYR A 159 -18.51 -5.20 -3.91
N VAL A 160 -18.46 -4.42 -2.86
CA VAL A 160 -19.60 -3.64 -2.36
C VAL A 160 -19.32 -2.15 -2.51
N PRO A 161 -20.21 -1.33 -3.08
CA PRO A 161 -20.02 0.12 -3.13
C PRO A 161 -19.74 0.73 -1.77
N SER A 162 -18.77 1.63 -1.69
CA SER A 162 -18.38 2.28 -0.41
C SER A 162 -19.55 2.95 0.30
N GLU A 163 -20.51 3.49 -0.46
CA GLU A 163 -21.72 4.09 0.10
C GLU A 163 -22.59 3.06 0.84
N VAL A 164 -22.72 1.85 0.28
CA VAL A 164 -23.50 0.76 0.90
C VAL A 164 -22.80 0.28 2.18
N ILE A 165 -21.49 0.14 2.14
CA ILE A 165 -20.69 -0.24 3.33
C ILE A 165 -20.91 0.75 4.46
N ARG A 166 -20.79 2.05 4.18
CA ARG A 166 -20.90 3.12 5.19
C ARG A 166 -22.29 3.33 5.77
N ARG A 167 -23.34 2.81 5.14
CA ARG A 167 -24.71 2.84 5.71
C ARG A 167 -24.89 1.94 6.92
N ARG A 168 -23.97 1.00 7.16
CA ARG A 168 -23.94 0.16 8.36
C ARG A 168 -23.06 0.80 9.42
N GLU A 169 -23.64 1.17 10.57
CA GLU A 169 -22.88 1.85 11.65
C GLU A 169 -21.59 1.10 12.04
N PRO A 170 -21.59 -0.25 12.24
CA PRO A 170 -20.34 -0.96 12.57
C PRO A 170 -19.27 -0.88 11.49
N LEU A 171 -19.64 -0.63 10.22
CA LEU A 171 -18.74 -0.57 9.07
C LEU A 171 -18.49 0.86 8.55
N LYS A 172 -18.92 1.89 9.24
CA LYS A 172 -18.85 3.28 8.80
C LYS A 172 -17.41 3.75 8.48
N SER A 173 -16.44 3.27 9.25
CA SER A 173 -15.00 3.53 9.06
C SER A 173 -14.26 2.37 8.38
N TYR A 174 -14.97 1.42 7.79
CA TYR A 174 -14.38 0.27 7.14
C TYR A 174 -13.53 0.70 5.94
N SER A 175 -12.25 0.37 5.98
CA SER A 175 -11.29 0.70 4.93
C SER A 175 -10.19 -0.36 4.88
N PRO A 176 -10.27 -1.32 3.96
CA PRO A 176 -9.20 -2.30 3.79
C PRO A 176 -7.88 -1.60 3.44
N PRO A 177 -6.77 -1.94 4.12
CA PRO A 177 -5.47 -1.39 3.78
C PRO A 177 -5.13 -1.62 2.30
N LEU A 178 -4.47 -0.64 1.68
CA LEU A 178 -4.10 -0.61 0.25
C LEU A 178 -5.28 -0.42 -0.73
N SER A 179 -6.51 -0.38 -0.23
CA SER A 179 -7.71 -0.15 -1.03
C SER A 179 -7.71 1.27 -1.60
N ARG A 180 -7.66 1.40 -2.93
CA ARG A 180 -7.60 2.71 -3.63
C ARG A 180 -8.39 2.68 -4.94
N PRO A 181 -9.07 3.77 -5.30
CA PRO A 181 -9.82 3.86 -6.56
C PRO A 181 -8.90 3.99 -7.79
N VAL A 182 -7.68 4.50 -7.60
CA VAL A 182 -6.72 4.76 -8.68
C VAL A 182 -5.44 3.96 -8.49
N SER A 183 -4.80 3.62 -9.61
CA SER A 183 -3.52 2.93 -9.58
C SER A 183 -2.41 3.83 -9.03
N ASN A 184 -1.54 3.23 -8.21
CA ASN A 184 -0.37 3.87 -7.64
C ASN A 184 0.87 3.06 -8.01
N ILE A 185 1.33 3.25 -9.23
CA ILE A 185 2.45 2.52 -9.82
C ILE A 185 3.56 3.51 -10.12
N HIS A 186 4.77 3.16 -9.74
CA HIS A 186 5.96 3.96 -9.95
C HIS A 186 6.94 3.24 -10.87
N ASP A 187 7.66 4.01 -11.66
CA ASP A 187 8.76 3.51 -12.48
C ASP A 187 9.96 3.18 -11.57
N LEU A 188 10.51 2.01 -11.72
CA LEU A 188 11.65 1.53 -10.95
C LEU A 188 12.97 1.60 -11.75
N SER A 189 12.90 1.99 -13.01
CA SER A 189 14.03 1.89 -13.94
C SER A 189 15.27 2.65 -13.47
N LYS A 190 15.09 3.81 -12.83
CA LYS A 190 16.20 4.60 -12.29
C LYS A 190 16.94 3.87 -11.17
N ALA A 191 16.20 3.30 -10.23
CA ALA A 191 16.78 2.54 -9.12
C ALA A 191 17.43 1.24 -9.63
N GLU A 192 16.75 0.53 -10.53
CA GLU A 192 17.25 -0.70 -11.14
C GLU A 192 18.58 -0.48 -11.86
N GLN A 193 18.70 0.60 -12.64
CA GLN A 193 19.94 0.94 -13.36
C GLN A 193 21.06 1.39 -12.42
N ALA A 194 20.75 2.05 -11.32
CA ALA A 194 21.74 2.62 -10.42
C ALA A 194 22.38 1.58 -9.48
N PHE A 195 21.59 0.64 -8.95
CA PHE A 195 22.09 -0.34 -7.96
C PHE A 195 21.41 -1.71 -8.01
N GLY A 196 20.46 -1.93 -8.92
CA GLY A 196 19.62 -3.12 -8.94
C GLY A 196 18.71 -3.23 -7.72
N ILE A 197 17.47 -3.63 -7.92
CA ILE A 197 16.51 -3.80 -6.81
C ILE A 197 16.47 -5.27 -6.39
N GLU A 198 16.82 -5.55 -5.14
CA GLU A 198 16.58 -6.86 -4.55
C GLU A 198 15.11 -7.01 -4.20
N SER A 199 14.49 -8.09 -4.65
CA SER A 199 13.07 -8.32 -4.41
C SER A 199 12.76 -9.80 -4.24
N THR A 200 12.16 -10.13 -3.12
CA THR A 200 11.58 -11.45 -2.87
C THR A 200 10.25 -11.56 -3.61
N PRO A 201 9.98 -12.63 -4.37
CA PRO A 201 8.70 -12.83 -5.04
C PRO A 201 7.51 -12.67 -4.08
N VAL A 202 6.47 -11.95 -4.52
CA VAL A 202 5.33 -11.59 -3.66
C VAL A 202 4.67 -12.81 -3.01
N GLU A 203 4.54 -13.92 -3.72
CA GLU A 203 3.95 -15.15 -3.19
C GLU A 203 4.79 -15.76 -2.05
N GLN A 204 6.11 -15.63 -2.14
CA GLN A 204 7.03 -16.16 -1.15
C GLN A 204 6.97 -15.35 0.14
N TRP A 205 7.15 -14.01 0.06
CA TRP A 205 7.18 -13.20 1.27
C TRP A 205 5.81 -13.10 1.96
N VAL A 206 4.70 -13.13 1.19
CA VAL A 206 3.36 -13.19 1.77
C VAL A 206 3.18 -14.48 2.56
N ARG A 207 3.61 -15.63 2.02
CA ARG A 207 3.55 -16.91 2.73
C ARG A 207 4.36 -16.85 4.01
N THR A 208 5.63 -16.44 3.94
CA THR A 208 6.51 -16.29 5.12
C THR A 208 5.87 -15.40 6.18
N THR A 209 5.24 -14.30 5.76
CA THR A 209 4.57 -13.37 6.67
C THR A 209 3.33 -13.98 7.32
N VAL A 210 2.50 -14.68 6.57
CA VAL A 210 1.30 -15.34 7.11
C VAL A 210 1.71 -16.44 8.09
N ASP A 211 2.73 -17.23 7.76
CA ASP A 211 3.25 -18.29 8.65
C ASP A 211 3.77 -17.69 9.96
N TRP A 212 4.50 -16.59 9.88
CA TRP A 212 4.95 -15.86 11.08
C TRP A 212 3.79 -15.42 11.97
N TYR A 213 2.72 -14.83 11.40
CA TYR A 213 1.54 -14.41 12.16
C TYR A 213 0.71 -15.57 12.74
N ARG A 214 0.81 -16.79 12.18
CA ARG A 214 0.22 -17.98 12.80
C ARG A 214 0.87 -18.31 14.14
N GLU A 215 2.19 -18.15 14.22
CA GLU A 215 2.99 -18.44 15.41
C GLU A 215 3.02 -17.24 16.38
N ASN A 216 2.98 -16.04 15.85
CA ASN A 216 3.18 -14.78 16.58
C ASN A 216 1.95 -13.87 16.43
N ARG A 217 0.77 -14.35 16.85
CA ARG A 217 -0.44 -13.56 16.78
C ARG A 217 -0.37 -12.34 17.71
N PRO A 218 -0.66 -11.13 17.20
CA PRO A 218 -0.85 -9.97 18.06
C PRO A 218 -1.92 -10.22 19.13
N SER A 219 -1.69 -9.71 20.33
CA SER A 219 -2.67 -9.80 21.44
C SER A 219 -3.96 -9.03 21.13
N GLU A 220 -3.84 -7.99 20.31
CA GLU A 220 -4.97 -7.16 19.91
C GLU A 220 -5.45 -7.53 18.50
N SER A 221 -6.76 -7.48 18.33
CA SER A 221 -7.36 -7.63 17.01
C SER A 221 -7.01 -6.44 16.11
N SER A 222 -6.98 -6.70 14.81
CA SER A 222 -6.75 -5.64 13.82
C SER A 222 -7.88 -4.60 13.83
N VAL A 223 -7.56 -3.40 13.38
CA VAL A 223 -8.51 -2.29 13.30
C VAL A 223 -9.78 -2.72 12.55
N GLY A 224 -10.94 -2.45 13.15
CA GLY A 224 -12.24 -2.78 12.59
C GLY A 224 -12.64 -4.27 12.65
N TYR A 225 -11.83 -5.13 13.26
CA TYR A 225 -12.17 -6.57 13.36
C TYR A 225 -13.36 -6.84 14.30
N ALA A 226 -13.65 -5.95 15.23
CA ALA A 226 -14.86 -6.04 16.06
C ALA A 226 -16.17 -6.03 15.25
N ALA A 227 -16.15 -5.45 14.04
CA ALA A 227 -17.26 -5.47 13.10
C ALA A 227 -17.16 -6.61 12.06
N ARG A 228 -16.38 -7.65 12.33
CA ARG A 228 -16.13 -8.74 11.36
C ARG A 228 -17.41 -9.51 11.00
N GLU A 229 -18.28 -9.74 11.96
CA GLU A 229 -19.57 -10.41 11.72
C GLU A 229 -20.47 -9.57 10.79
N ASP A 230 -20.49 -8.25 10.98
CA ASP A 230 -21.23 -7.33 10.10
C ASP A 230 -20.66 -7.28 8.69
N GLU A 231 -19.32 -7.35 8.54
CA GLU A 231 -18.64 -7.44 7.25
C GLU A 231 -19.07 -8.70 6.50
N VAL A 232 -19.02 -9.88 7.15
CA VAL A 232 -19.42 -11.16 6.55
C VAL A 232 -20.91 -11.18 6.21
N ALA A 233 -21.75 -10.66 7.11
CA ALA A 233 -23.20 -10.57 6.88
C ALA A 233 -23.52 -9.62 5.70
N LEU A 234 -22.81 -8.49 5.59
CA LEU A 234 -22.98 -7.59 4.45
C LEU A 234 -22.59 -8.28 3.14
N ALA A 235 -21.47 -8.98 3.12
CA ALA A 235 -21.03 -9.71 1.94
C ALA A 235 -22.06 -10.74 1.49
N ALA A 236 -22.61 -11.55 2.42
CA ALA A 236 -23.60 -12.56 2.09
C ALA A 236 -24.89 -11.95 1.54
N GLN A 237 -25.42 -10.89 2.16
CA GLN A 237 -26.63 -10.21 1.70
C GLN A 237 -26.44 -9.53 0.34
N TRP A 238 -25.24 -8.98 0.08
CA TRP A 238 -24.91 -8.36 -1.19
C TRP A 238 -24.91 -9.38 -2.33
N GLU A 239 -24.26 -10.52 -2.13
CA GLU A 239 -24.22 -11.61 -3.12
C GLU A 239 -25.62 -12.22 -3.38
N GLU A 240 -26.42 -12.38 -2.33
CA GLU A 240 -27.82 -12.85 -2.47
C GLU A 240 -28.65 -11.85 -3.30
N GLY A 241 -28.49 -10.56 -3.05
CA GLY A 241 -29.18 -9.51 -3.81
C GLY A 241 -28.78 -9.50 -5.30
N LEU A 242 -27.49 -9.64 -5.60
CA LEU A 242 -27.00 -9.75 -6.98
C LEU A 242 -27.51 -11.03 -7.66
N GLY A 243 -27.57 -12.14 -6.96
CA GLY A 243 -28.11 -13.39 -7.48
C GLY A 243 -29.59 -13.28 -7.85
N LYS A 244 -30.40 -12.58 -7.05
CA LYS A 244 -31.81 -12.33 -7.36
C LYS A 244 -31.95 -11.44 -8.59
N LEU A 245 -31.18 -10.36 -8.69
CA LEU A 245 -31.19 -9.48 -9.86
C LEU A 245 -30.81 -10.21 -11.15
N SER A 246 -29.79 -11.08 -11.11
CA SER A 246 -29.37 -11.83 -12.31
C SER A 246 -30.34 -12.95 -12.70
N ALA A 247 -31.23 -13.40 -11.83
CA ALA A 247 -32.27 -14.37 -12.16
C ALA A 247 -33.47 -13.75 -12.87
N ASP A 248 -33.60 -12.43 -12.81
CA ASP A 248 -34.69 -11.67 -13.44
C ASP A 248 -34.37 -11.24 -14.89
N PHE A 249 -33.15 -11.56 -15.40
CA PHE A 249 -32.68 -11.34 -16.78
C PHE A 249 -32.45 -12.66 -17.51
#